data_1748a4d4f971d7744ba0996d426526f1
#
_entry.id   1748a4d4f971d7744ba0996d426526f1
#
_cell.length_a   1.000
_cell.length_b   1.000
_cell.length_c   1.000
_cell.angle_alpha   90.00
_cell.angle_beta   90.00
_cell.angle_gamma   90.00
#
_symmetry.space_group_name_H-M   'P 1'
#
loop_
_entity.id
_entity.type
_entity.pdbx_description
1 polymer ?
#
loop_
_entity_poly.entity_id
_entity_poly.type
_entity_poly.pdbx_seq_one_letter_code
_entity_poly.pdbx_strand_id
1 'polypeptide(L)'
;MQYIGLIHKDVGSEYGVSFPDFPGCITAGSTLEEARLMAQEALSLHVEGMIEDGEALPAPSSLDDIFKDPENAGSIAVLTVAPARSSKVVRVNITMPEDTLAKIDAFAQAQGLTRSGLLTRAAQRVLEEI
;
A
#
# COMPACT_ATOMS: atom_id res chain seq x y z
N MET A 1 5.94 -7.59 2.14
CA MET A 1 5.00 -8.72 2.36
C MET A 1 3.84 -8.62 1.39
N GLN A 2 3.48 -9.74 0.79
CA GLN A 2 2.33 -9.79 -0.11
C GLN A 2 1.29 -10.75 0.44
N TYR A 3 0.04 -10.38 0.33
CA TYR A 3 -1.10 -11.18 0.78
C TYR A 3 -1.92 -11.64 -0.41
N ILE A 4 -2.57 -12.78 -0.25
CA ILE A 4 -3.39 -13.36 -1.31
C ILE A 4 -4.81 -12.80 -1.21
N GLY A 5 -5.29 -12.25 -2.31
CA GLY A 5 -6.68 -11.87 -2.51
C GLY A 5 -7.37 -12.87 -3.41
N LEU A 6 -8.61 -13.20 -3.09
CA LEU A 6 -9.43 -14.12 -3.86
C LEU A 6 -10.48 -13.35 -4.64
N ILE A 7 -10.59 -13.65 -5.93
CA ILE A 7 -11.56 -13.01 -6.81
C ILE A 7 -12.77 -13.90 -6.97
N HIS A 8 -13.95 -13.32 -6.75
CA HIS A 8 -15.24 -13.98 -6.86
C HIS A 8 -16.07 -13.27 -7.91
N LYS A 9 -16.75 -14.02 -8.75
CA LYS A 9 -17.59 -13.45 -9.82
C LYS A 9 -18.79 -14.35 -10.07
N ASP A 10 -19.98 -13.79 -9.88
CA ASP A 10 -21.22 -14.43 -10.29
C ASP A 10 -21.72 -13.80 -11.59
N VAL A 11 -22.57 -14.53 -12.31
CA VAL A 11 -23.15 -14.02 -13.55
C VAL A 11 -23.95 -12.75 -13.25
N GLY A 12 -23.60 -11.66 -13.96
CA GLY A 12 -24.26 -10.37 -13.78
C GLY A 12 -23.80 -9.56 -12.58
N SER A 13 -22.85 -10.05 -11.79
CA SER A 13 -22.30 -9.32 -10.63
C SER A 13 -20.96 -8.64 -10.94
N GLU A 14 -20.49 -7.82 -10.01
CA GLU A 14 -19.17 -7.25 -10.07
C GLU A 14 -18.11 -8.31 -9.68
N TYR A 15 -16.84 -7.99 -9.93
CA TYR A 15 -15.70 -8.78 -9.43
C TYR A 15 -15.49 -8.43 -7.96
N GLY A 16 -15.80 -9.39 -7.08
CA GLY A 16 -15.54 -9.24 -5.65
C GLY A 16 -14.15 -9.72 -5.29
N VAL A 17 -13.51 -9.04 -4.35
CA VAL A 17 -12.21 -9.45 -3.82
C VAL A 17 -12.30 -9.58 -2.31
N SER A 18 -11.81 -10.69 -1.78
CA SER A 18 -11.69 -10.91 -0.33
C SER A 18 -10.26 -11.28 0.03
N PHE A 19 -9.87 -10.96 1.25
CA PHE A 19 -8.54 -11.30 1.76
C PHE A 19 -8.70 -12.27 2.95
N PRO A 20 -8.41 -13.56 2.77
CA PRO A 20 -8.55 -14.54 3.84
C PRO A 20 -7.77 -14.19 5.11
N ASP A 21 -6.59 -13.58 4.98
CA ASP A 21 -5.78 -13.18 6.13
C ASP A 21 -6.32 -11.94 6.86
N PHE A 22 -7.26 -11.23 6.25
CA PHE A 22 -7.85 -10.03 6.83
C PHE A 22 -9.38 -10.12 6.78
N PRO A 23 -10.00 -10.84 7.73
CA PRO A 23 -11.45 -10.94 7.78
C PRO A 23 -12.12 -9.56 7.79
N GLY A 24 -13.11 -9.38 6.95
CA GLY A 24 -13.80 -8.10 6.80
C GLY A 24 -13.18 -7.16 5.76
N CYS A 25 -12.00 -7.46 5.24
CA CYS A 25 -11.40 -6.68 4.15
C CYS A 25 -11.94 -7.19 2.81
N ILE A 26 -12.98 -6.55 2.32
CA ILE A 26 -13.71 -6.94 1.11
C ILE A 26 -13.88 -5.71 0.23
N THR A 27 -13.73 -5.90 -1.07
CA THR A 27 -13.98 -4.83 -2.05
C THR A 27 -14.52 -5.43 -3.35
N ALA A 28 -14.84 -4.56 -4.31
CA ALA A 28 -15.36 -4.99 -5.60
C ALA A 28 -15.04 -3.97 -6.68
N GLY A 29 -15.05 -4.41 -7.91
CA GLY A 29 -14.89 -3.54 -9.07
C GLY A 29 -15.73 -4.06 -10.25
N SER A 30 -16.13 -3.19 -11.14
CA SER A 30 -16.94 -3.56 -12.31
C SER A 30 -16.14 -4.26 -13.40
N THR A 31 -14.82 -4.07 -13.39
CA THR A 31 -13.87 -4.77 -14.27
C THR A 31 -12.80 -5.45 -13.44
N LEU A 32 -12.09 -6.39 -14.02
CA LEU A 32 -10.96 -7.06 -13.34
C LEU A 32 -9.87 -6.05 -12.96
N GLU A 33 -9.56 -5.11 -13.85
CA GLU A 33 -8.57 -4.06 -13.60
C GLU A 33 -9.00 -3.18 -12.43
N GLU A 34 -10.26 -2.75 -12.40
CA GLU A 34 -10.79 -1.95 -11.30
C GLU A 34 -10.76 -2.73 -9.99
N ALA A 35 -11.15 -3.99 -10.00
CA ALA A 35 -11.12 -4.85 -8.82
C ALA A 35 -9.70 -4.96 -8.24
N ARG A 36 -8.70 -5.09 -9.12
CA ARG A 36 -7.29 -5.14 -8.69
C ARG A 36 -6.85 -3.85 -8.00
N LEU A 37 -7.22 -2.69 -8.57
CA LEU A 37 -6.91 -1.39 -7.98
C LEU A 37 -7.63 -1.19 -6.65
N MET A 38 -8.89 -1.56 -6.59
CA MET A 38 -9.70 -1.47 -5.36
C MET A 38 -9.17 -2.42 -4.28
N ALA A 39 -8.66 -3.58 -4.66
CA ALA A 39 -8.06 -4.52 -3.73
C ALA A 39 -6.81 -3.93 -3.07
N GLN A 40 -5.95 -3.27 -3.85
CA GLN A 40 -4.77 -2.58 -3.35
C GLN A 40 -5.14 -1.49 -2.35
N GLU A 41 -6.13 -0.68 -2.68
CA GLU A 41 -6.60 0.41 -1.83
C GLU A 41 -7.23 -0.11 -0.54
N ALA A 42 -8.13 -1.09 -0.65
CA ALA A 42 -8.83 -1.66 0.50
C ALA A 42 -7.86 -2.31 1.49
N LEU A 43 -6.91 -3.10 0.99
CA LEU A 43 -5.92 -3.74 1.85
C LEU A 43 -5.03 -2.70 2.54
N SER A 44 -4.59 -1.68 1.80
CA SER A 44 -3.73 -0.63 2.36
C SER A 44 -4.43 0.13 3.49
N LEU A 45 -5.70 0.48 3.30
CA LEU A 45 -6.50 1.15 4.34
C LEU A 45 -6.73 0.24 5.56
N HIS A 46 -7.01 -1.03 5.33
CA HIS A 46 -7.24 -2.00 6.42
C HIS A 46 -5.98 -2.18 7.26
N VAL A 47 -4.83 -2.35 6.62
CA VAL A 47 -3.54 -2.50 7.29
C VAL A 47 -3.17 -1.22 8.07
N GLU A 48 -3.40 -0.05 7.48
CA GLU A 48 -3.17 1.23 8.13
C GLU A 48 -3.99 1.34 9.42
N GLY A 49 -5.28 0.98 9.37
CA GLY A 49 -6.14 0.98 10.54
C GLY A 49 -5.67 0.03 11.63
N MET A 50 -5.22 -1.16 11.26
CA MET A 50 -4.67 -2.13 12.22
C MET A 50 -3.41 -1.60 12.90
N ILE A 51 -2.51 -0.97 12.14
CA ILE A 51 -1.28 -0.38 12.69
C ILE A 51 -1.61 0.74 13.68
N GLU A 52 -2.57 1.61 13.34
CA GLU A 52 -3.02 2.68 14.22
C GLU A 52 -3.61 2.16 15.52
N ASP A 53 -4.34 1.04 15.45
CA ASP A 53 -4.95 0.39 16.61
C ASP A 53 -3.96 -0.46 17.43
N GLY A 54 -2.71 -0.55 16.99
CA GLY A 54 -1.69 -1.37 17.65
C GLY A 54 -1.86 -2.86 17.45
N GLU A 55 -2.64 -3.28 16.47
CA GLU A 55 -2.85 -4.69 16.16
C GLU A 55 -1.68 -5.27 15.37
N ALA A 56 -1.33 -6.51 15.67
CA ALA A 56 -0.29 -7.21 14.93
C ALA A 56 -0.81 -7.65 13.56
N LEU A 57 0.00 -7.43 12.52
CA LEU A 57 -0.35 -7.91 11.18
C LEU A 57 -0.13 -9.42 11.09
N PRO A 58 -1.04 -10.18 10.46
CA PRO A 58 -0.84 -11.60 10.28
C PRO A 58 0.32 -11.87 9.32
N ALA A 59 0.99 -13.01 9.51
CA ALA A 59 1.92 -13.50 8.50
C ALA A 59 1.12 -13.95 7.27
N PRO A 60 1.61 -13.67 6.04
CA PRO A 60 0.89 -14.12 4.84
C PRO A 60 0.74 -15.64 4.80
N SER A 61 -0.50 -16.11 4.63
CA SER A 61 -0.77 -17.52 4.45
C SER A 61 -0.36 -17.99 3.07
N SER A 62 0.04 -19.26 2.95
CA SER A 62 0.31 -19.86 1.65
C SER A 62 -1.00 -20.12 0.89
N LEU A 63 -0.88 -20.25 -0.43
CA LEU A 63 -2.03 -20.58 -1.26
C LEU A 63 -2.67 -21.91 -0.84
N ASP A 64 -1.84 -22.90 -0.53
CA ASP A 64 -2.31 -24.21 -0.10
C ASP A 64 -3.12 -24.12 1.21
N ASP A 65 -2.64 -23.34 2.17
CA ASP A 65 -3.34 -23.17 3.44
C ASP A 65 -4.69 -22.46 3.25
N ILE A 66 -4.75 -21.48 2.39
CA ILE A 66 -5.98 -20.75 2.08
C ILE A 66 -7.04 -21.70 1.50
N PHE A 67 -6.65 -22.56 0.57
CA PHE A 67 -7.59 -23.49 -0.08
C PHE A 67 -7.91 -24.75 0.74
N LYS A 68 -7.32 -24.92 1.93
CA LYS A 68 -7.79 -25.90 2.89
C LYS A 68 -9.16 -25.54 3.44
N ASP A 69 -9.52 -24.25 3.45
CA ASP A 69 -10.85 -23.79 3.84
C ASP A 69 -11.80 -23.95 2.63
N PRO A 70 -12.85 -24.80 2.76
CA PRO A 70 -13.77 -25.01 1.66
C PRO A 70 -14.55 -23.74 1.24
N GLU A 71 -14.66 -22.75 2.10
CA GLU A 71 -15.30 -21.47 1.77
C GLU A 71 -14.54 -20.73 0.66
N ASN A 72 -13.25 -20.98 0.51
CA ASN A 72 -12.41 -20.32 -0.49
C ASN A 72 -12.45 -21.02 -1.85
N ALA A 73 -13.07 -22.20 -1.95
CA ALA A 73 -13.11 -23.00 -3.18
C ALA A 73 -13.91 -22.35 -4.31
N GLY A 74 -14.79 -21.39 -4.00
CA GLY A 74 -15.62 -20.72 -5.00
C GLY A 74 -14.95 -19.57 -5.73
N SER A 75 -13.69 -19.26 -5.40
CA SER A 75 -12.97 -18.19 -6.09
C SER A 75 -12.59 -18.62 -7.51
N ILE A 76 -12.64 -17.66 -8.44
CA ILE A 76 -12.31 -17.93 -9.85
C ILE A 76 -10.88 -17.55 -10.20
N ALA A 77 -10.22 -16.73 -9.36
CA ALA A 77 -8.85 -16.30 -9.56
C ALA A 77 -8.25 -15.84 -8.24
N VAL A 78 -6.93 -15.78 -8.20
CA VAL A 78 -6.19 -15.23 -7.07
C VAL A 78 -5.27 -14.11 -7.55
N LEU A 79 -5.01 -13.17 -6.66
CA LEU A 79 -4.01 -12.14 -6.91
C LEU A 79 -3.16 -11.95 -5.65
N THR A 80 -1.96 -11.43 -5.83
CA THR A 80 -1.10 -11.08 -4.71
C THR A 80 -1.05 -9.57 -4.58
N VAL A 81 -1.21 -9.08 -3.37
CA VAL A 81 -1.30 -7.65 -3.09
C VAL A 81 -0.35 -7.29 -1.96
N ALA A 82 0.49 -6.27 -2.20
CA ALA A 82 1.30 -5.68 -1.15
C ALA A 82 0.61 -4.40 -0.67
N PRO A 83 0.32 -4.27 0.64
CA PRO A 83 -0.25 -3.02 1.12
C PRO A 83 0.75 -1.88 0.89
N ALA A 84 0.25 -0.76 0.37
CA ALA A 84 1.05 0.43 0.20
C ALA A 84 1.45 0.96 1.58
N ARG A 85 2.70 1.40 1.72
CA ARG A 85 3.12 2.07 2.95
C ARG A 85 2.42 3.42 3.00
N SER A 86 1.63 3.62 4.04
CA SER A 86 1.09 4.93 4.33
C SER A 86 2.26 5.79 4.84
N SER A 87 2.72 6.70 3.99
CA SER A 87 3.69 7.69 4.43
C SER A 87 2.94 8.88 5.00
N LYS A 88 2.65 8.81 6.30
CA LYS A 88 2.10 9.96 7.01
C LYS A 88 3.13 11.08 6.98
N VAL A 89 2.75 12.24 6.46
CA VAL A 89 3.63 13.40 6.42
C VAL A 89 3.69 14.03 7.80
N VAL A 90 4.90 14.18 8.32
CA VAL A 90 5.17 14.81 9.62
C VAL A 90 5.94 16.10 9.38
N ARG A 91 5.51 17.18 10.03
CA ARG A 91 6.26 18.45 9.96
C ARG A 91 7.48 18.37 10.86
N VAL A 92 8.65 18.65 10.29
CA VAL A 92 9.94 18.62 11.00
C VAL A 92 10.61 19.98 10.82
N ASN A 93 11.14 20.53 11.93
CA ASN A 93 11.95 21.74 11.90
C ASN A 93 13.41 21.34 12.02
N ILE A 94 14.23 21.79 11.08
CA ILE A 94 15.66 21.56 11.07
C ILE A 94 16.41 22.88 10.90
N THR A 95 17.63 22.93 11.39
CA THR A 95 18.52 24.08 11.18
C THR A 95 19.62 23.67 10.20
N MET A 96 20.04 24.59 9.36
CA MET A 96 21.13 24.35 8.42
C MET A 96 21.81 25.70 8.09
N PRO A 97 23.04 25.65 7.55
CA PRO A 97 23.72 26.87 7.13
C PRO A 97 22.93 27.60 6.04
N GLU A 98 22.97 28.93 6.09
CA GLU A 98 22.22 29.77 5.17
C GLU A 98 22.61 29.56 3.72
N ASP A 99 23.88 29.40 3.43
CA ASP A 99 24.37 29.16 2.07
C ASP A 99 23.92 27.79 1.53
N THR A 100 23.88 26.77 2.37
CA THR A 100 23.34 25.45 2.03
C THR A 100 21.87 25.55 1.67
N LEU A 101 21.10 26.26 2.47
CA LEU A 101 19.67 26.46 2.21
C LEU A 101 19.42 27.20 0.89
N ALA A 102 20.22 28.23 0.59
CA ALA A 102 20.10 28.96 -0.66
C ALA A 102 20.34 28.06 -1.88
N LYS A 103 21.33 27.16 -1.79
CA LYS A 103 21.64 26.19 -2.85
C LYS A 103 20.51 25.19 -3.04
N ILE A 104 19.94 24.71 -1.93
CA ILE A 104 18.82 23.78 -1.93
C ILE A 104 17.61 24.40 -2.63
N ASP A 105 17.26 25.63 -2.26
CA ASP A 105 16.11 26.32 -2.82
C ASP A 105 16.28 26.61 -4.32
N ALA A 106 17.48 27.01 -4.73
CA ALA A 106 17.78 27.26 -6.14
C ALA A 106 17.67 25.99 -6.98
N PHE A 107 18.22 24.89 -6.48
CA PHE A 107 18.15 23.60 -7.17
C PHE A 107 16.71 23.07 -7.23
N ALA A 108 15.97 23.14 -6.13
CA ALA A 108 14.58 22.72 -6.09
C ALA A 108 13.73 23.48 -7.12
N GLN A 109 13.89 24.80 -7.18
CA GLN A 109 13.18 25.63 -8.14
C GLN A 109 13.51 25.25 -9.58
N ALA A 110 14.78 25.02 -9.88
CA ALA A 110 15.23 24.60 -11.21
C ALA A 110 14.65 23.26 -11.63
N GLN A 111 14.39 22.36 -10.68
CA GLN A 111 13.84 21.03 -10.93
C GLN A 111 12.30 20.97 -10.79
N GLY A 112 11.65 22.08 -10.51
CA GLY A 112 10.20 22.10 -10.28
C GLY A 112 9.75 21.41 -8.98
N LEU A 113 10.64 21.35 -8.00
CA LEU A 113 10.37 20.72 -6.70
C LEU A 113 10.21 21.77 -5.61
N THR A 114 9.52 21.39 -4.54
CA THR A 114 9.52 22.18 -3.31
C THR A 114 10.78 21.86 -2.49
N ARG A 115 11.12 22.73 -1.55
CA ARG A 115 12.22 22.48 -0.59
C ARG A 115 12.03 21.13 0.10
N SER A 116 10.84 20.87 0.65
CA SER A 116 10.53 19.62 1.34
C SER A 116 10.64 18.41 0.41
N GLY A 117 10.17 18.54 -0.82
CA GLY A 117 10.25 17.47 -1.81
C GLY A 117 11.69 17.10 -2.16
N LEU A 118 12.55 18.11 -2.36
CA LEU A 118 13.97 17.89 -2.63
C LEU A 118 14.68 17.24 -1.44
N LEU A 119 14.44 17.75 -0.22
CA LEU A 119 15.08 17.22 0.99
C LEU A 119 14.65 15.78 1.26
N THR A 120 13.37 15.46 1.08
CA THR A 120 12.87 14.09 1.23
C THR A 120 13.55 13.15 0.25
N ARG A 121 13.61 13.56 -1.02
CA ARG A 121 14.26 12.75 -2.08
C ARG A 121 15.74 12.53 -1.81
N ALA A 122 16.44 13.57 -1.40
CA ALA A 122 17.87 13.50 -1.09
C ALA A 122 18.13 12.57 0.11
N ALA A 123 17.31 12.68 1.17
CA ALA A 123 17.44 11.82 2.35
C ALA A 123 17.15 10.35 2.00
N GLN A 124 16.12 10.08 1.23
CA GLN A 124 15.79 8.71 0.77
C GLN A 124 16.95 8.12 -0.01
N ARG A 125 17.57 8.89 -0.89
CA ARG A 125 18.70 8.43 -1.70
C ARG A 125 19.91 8.07 -0.85
N VAL A 126 20.24 8.91 0.14
CA VAL A 126 21.36 8.64 1.06
C VAL A 126 21.08 7.38 1.89
N LEU A 127 19.84 7.21 2.36
CA LEU A 127 19.46 6.03 3.14
C LEU A 127 19.55 4.73 2.34
N GLU A 128 19.31 4.78 1.04
CA GLU A 128 19.43 3.62 0.14
C GLU A 128 20.89 3.19 -0.07
N GLU A 129 21.84 4.08 0.13
CA GLU A 129 23.28 3.79 -0.01
C GLU A 129 23.89 3.10 1.21
N ILE A 130 23.15 3.02 2.32
CA ILE A 130 23.57 2.34 3.53
C ILE A 130 23.16 0.87 3.43
#